data_9e693e164ef5e3cf253340c2c6330e0c
#
_entry.id   9e693e164ef5e3cf253340c2c6330e0c
#
_cell.length_a   1.000
_cell.length_b   1.000
_cell.length_c   1.000
_cell.angle_alpha   90.00
_cell.angle_beta   90.00
_cell.angle_gamma   90.00
#
_symmetry.space_group_name_H-M   'P 1'
#
loop_
_entity.id
_entity.type
_entity.pdbx_description
1 polymer ?
#
loop_
_entity_poly.entity_id
_entity_poly.type
_entity_poly.pdbx_seq_one_letter_code
_entity_poly.pdbx_strand_id
1 'polypeptide(L)'
;MGGGPAGLTAAYLLAKKGVSVTVLEADPDYLGGISKTVSYKGFCCDIGGHRFFSKSDEVVELWNEILDEDFIKRPRKSRIYYKKKFFDYPLKPRNALFNLGVFESALCVLSYLKARAFPVRNPANFEQWVSNRFGSRLFSIFFKSYTEKVWGMKCSEISADWAAQRIKGLSLWSAVKNAVFGAGGSSGGEVIKTLIDSFHYPRKGPGMMWESAGRKIEKWGGVIKMGQEAVRISKTKDGYDVVSRSPGGEEFHYEADFVISSAPIREFVGCLEPAPPADVTGAANALSYRDFLIVGLVVKDRDIFDDNWVYIHDPSVKVGRIQNFKSWSPDMVPEAGKNCYGMEYFCFEGDGIWASADEDLIKLASEELVTLGLAREGDITDGFVVRQKKAYPVYDDKYADNVETVRAALAGSYPGLCPVGRNGMHKYNNQDHAMMTAMLTVENILAGKDVYDVWKVNQDAEYIEEARDSDSGGRDVPKTA
;
A
#
# COMPACT_ATOMS: atom_id res chain seq x y z
N MET A 1 -1.69 -17.21 -10.22
CA MET A 1 -2.14 -17.38 -8.84
C MET A 1 -2.30 -16.00 -8.21
N GLY A 2 -3.51 -15.68 -7.72
CA GLY A 2 -3.92 -14.39 -7.18
C GLY A 2 -4.49 -13.43 -8.23
N GLY A 3 -5.71 -12.95 -7.99
CA GLY A 3 -6.47 -11.99 -8.81
C GLY A 3 -6.27 -10.52 -8.38
N GLY A 4 -5.09 -10.20 -7.82
CA GLY A 4 -4.68 -8.83 -7.50
C GLY A 4 -4.06 -8.10 -8.70
N PRO A 5 -3.58 -6.84 -8.51
CA PRO A 5 -3.03 -6.02 -9.59
C PRO A 5 -1.98 -6.71 -10.45
N ALA A 6 -1.03 -7.44 -9.84
CA ALA A 6 0.01 -8.14 -10.60
C ALA A 6 -0.53 -9.34 -11.38
N GLY A 7 -1.30 -10.22 -10.73
CA GLY A 7 -1.83 -11.42 -11.40
C GLY A 7 -2.79 -11.08 -12.53
N LEU A 8 -3.69 -10.11 -12.33
CA LEU A 8 -4.61 -9.68 -13.39
C LEU A 8 -3.90 -8.91 -14.51
N THR A 9 -2.84 -8.15 -14.22
CA THR A 9 -2.02 -7.52 -15.28
C THR A 9 -1.34 -8.58 -16.15
N ALA A 10 -0.75 -9.60 -15.53
CA ALA A 10 -0.14 -10.70 -16.28
C ALA A 10 -1.18 -11.43 -17.15
N ALA A 11 -2.31 -11.79 -16.55
CA ALA A 11 -3.39 -12.48 -17.27
C ALA A 11 -3.97 -11.64 -18.41
N TYR A 12 -4.15 -10.34 -18.19
CA TYR A 12 -4.63 -9.39 -19.20
C TYR A 12 -3.70 -9.36 -20.43
N LEU A 13 -2.41 -9.21 -20.20
CA LEU A 13 -1.43 -9.11 -21.28
C LEU A 13 -1.28 -10.41 -22.04
N LEU A 14 -1.31 -11.56 -21.35
CA LEU A 14 -1.24 -12.89 -21.98
C LEU A 14 -2.51 -13.19 -22.79
N ALA A 15 -3.69 -12.99 -22.20
CA ALA A 15 -4.97 -13.22 -22.89
C ALA A 15 -5.14 -12.31 -24.13
N LYS A 16 -4.75 -11.04 -24.03
CA LYS A 16 -4.75 -10.09 -25.16
C LYS A 16 -3.87 -10.58 -26.33
N LYS A 17 -2.83 -11.35 -26.05
CA LYS A 17 -1.93 -11.96 -27.05
C LYS A 17 -2.39 -13.36 -27.50
N GLY A 18 -3.56 -13.84 -27.05
CA GLY A 18 -4.10 -15.15 -27.39
C GLY A 18 -3.41 -16.33 -26.69
N VAL A 19 -2.65 -16.08 -25.63
CA VAL A 19 -2.05 -17.12 -24.80
C VAL A 19 -3.11 -17.65 -23.84
N SER A 20 -3.22 -18.98 -23.71
CA SER A 20 -4.12 -19.62 -22.74
C SER A 20 -3.71 -19.24 -21.31
N VAL A 21 -4.64 -18.71 -20.53
CA VAL A 21 -4.39 -18.28 -19.16
C VAL A 21 -5.55 -18.64 -18.24
N THR A 22 -5.21 -19.16 -17.05
CA THR A 22 -6.16 -19.38 -15.95
C THR A 22 -5.70 -18.61 -14.71
N VAL A 23 -6.59 -17.80 -14.15
CA VAL A 23 -6.38 -17.09 -12.89
C VAL A 23 -7.07 -17.86 -11.79
N LEU A 24 -6.35 -18.21 -10.72
CA LEU A 24 -6.88 -18.77 -9.50
C LEU A 24 -6.91 -17.66 -8.43
N GLU A 25 -8.10 -17.30 -7.93
CA GLU A 25 -8.28 -16.29 -6.90
C GLU A 25 -8.96 -16.91 -5.67
N ALA A 26 -8.35 -16.74 -4.50
CA ALA A 26 -8.85 -17.32 -3.25
C ALA A 26 -10.10 -16.60 -2.71
N ASP A 27 -10.23 -15.30 -2.98
CA ASP A 27 -11.44 -14.54 -2.62
C ASP A 27 -12.62 -15.02 -3.48
N PRO A 28 -13.75 -15.43 -2.88
CA PRO A 28 -14.89 -15.90 -3.64
C PRO A 28 -15.66 -14.77 -4.33
N ASP A 29 -15.55 -13.52 -3.84
CA ASP A 29 -16.44 -12.42 -4.20
C ASP A 29 -15.75 -11.31 -4.97
N TYR A 30 -14.45 -11.04 -4.72
CA TYR A 30 -13.77 -9.84 -5.22
C TYR A 30 -12.47 -10.12 -5.92
N LEU A 31 -12.30 -9.51 -7.10
CA LEU A 31 -11.00 -9.32 -7.73
C LEU A 31 -10.30 -8.07 -7.19
N GLY A 32 -8.98 -7.99 -7.37
CA GLY A 32 -8.17 -6.82 -7.00
C GLY A 32 -7.26 -7.04 -5.79
N GLY A 33 -7.36 -8.17 -5.08
CA GLY A 33 -6.56 -8.44 -3.88
C GLY A 33 -6.72 -7.33 -2.84
N ILE A 34 -5.63 -6.72 -2.36
CA ILE A 34 -5.72 -5.58 -1.43
C ILE A 34 -6.23 -4.28 -2.08
N SER A 35 -6.30 -4.22 -3.40
CA SER A 35 -6.86 -3.09 -4.16
C SER A 35 -8.31 -3.34 -4.57
N LYS A 36 -9.00 -4.29 -3.96
CA LYS A 36 -10.42 -4.50 -4.15
C LYS A 36 -11.24 -3.37 -3.52
N THR A 37 -12.44 -3.17 -4.02
CA THR A 37 -13.46 -2.28 -3.42
C THR A 37 -14.62 -3.14 -2.94
N VAL A 38 -14.91 -3.07 -1.65
CA VAL A 38 -16.02 -3.82 -1.05
C VAL A 38 -17.31 -3.01 -1.16
N SER A 39 -18.40 -3.65 -1.53
CA SER A 39 -19.73 -3.03 -1.58
C SER A 39 -20.54 -3.38 -0.33
N TYR A 40 -21.06 -2.36 0.34
CA TYR A 40 -21.96 -2.50 1.49
C TYR A 40 -23.21 -1.64 1.30
N LYS A 41 -24.36 -2.24 1.07
CA LYS A 41 -25.64 -1.53 0.83
C LYS A 41 -25.54 -0.45 -0.25
N GLY A 42 -24.69 -0.67 -1.26
CA GLY A 42 -24.44 0.28 -2.36
C GLY A 42 -23.30 1.29 -2.10
N PHE A 43 -22.81 1.42 -0.86
CA PHE A 43 -21.58 2.17 -0.58
C PHE A 43 -20.37 1.38 -1.03
N CYS A 44 -19.45 2.04 -1.72
CA CYS A 44 -18.17 1.46 -2.15
C CYS A 44 -17.07 1.84 -1.17
N CYS A 45 -16.28 0.87 -0.72
CA CYS A 45 -15.27 1.02 0.31
C CYS A 45 -13.98 0.36 -0.11
N ASP A 46 -12.91 1.13 -0.22
CA ASP A 46 -11.59 0.60 -0.52
C ASP A 46 -10.90 0.08 0.73
N ILE A 47 -10.05 -0.90 0.55
CA ILE A 47 -9.19 -1.40 1.61
C ILE A 47 -7.89 -0.62 1.61
N GLY A 48 -7.93 0.61 2.16
CA GLY A 48 -6.83 1.56 2.15
C GLY A 48 -6.88 2.58 1.01
N GLY A 49 -5.95 3.52 1.00
CA GLY A 49 -5.91 4.57 -0.03
C GLY A 49 -5.12 4.10 -1.26
N HIS A 50 -5.80 3.80 -2.34
CA HIS A 50 -5.22 3.28 -3.59
C HIS A 50 -5.36 4.29 -4.73
N ARG A 51 -4.61 5.39 -4.68
CA ARG A 51 -4.58 6.34 -5.80
C ARG A 51 -3.80 5.77 -6.98
N PHE A 52 -4.20 6.15 -8.17
CA PHE A 52 -3.56 5.78 -9.42
C PHE A 52 -2.61 6.90 -9.84
N PHE A 53 -1.35 6.68 -9.57
CA PHE A 53 -0.24 7.52 -9.97
C PHE A 53 0.93 6.61 -10.31
N SER A 54 1.55 6.83 -11.46
CA SER A 54 2.77 6.14 -11.88
C SER A 54 3.69 7.08 -12.64
N LYS A 55 4.99 6.81 -12.55
CA LYS A 55 6.00 7.42 -13.41
C LYS A 55 6.17 6.67 -14.73
N SER A 56 5.60 5.47 -14.86
CA SER A 56 5.63 4.67 -16.08
C SER A 56 4.45 5.01 -16.99
N ASP A 57 4.74 5.47 -18.20
CA ASP A 57 3.71 5.75 -19.21
C ASP A 57 2.98 4.49 -19.61
N GLU A 58 3.68 3.34 -19.72
CA GLU A 58 3.07 2.04 -20.06
C GLU A 58 2.01 1.61 -19.05
N VAL A 59 2.25 1.84 -17.74
CA VAL A 59 1.27 1.55 -16.70
C VAL A 59 0.06 2.48 -16.84
N VAL A 60 0.30 3.77 -17.09
CA VAL A 60 -0.78 4.76 -17.26
C VAL A 60 -1.61 4.46 -18.52
N GLU A 61 -0.97 4.09 -19.63
CA GLU A 61 -1.65 3.66 -20.85
C GLU A 61 -2.53 2.43 -20.60
N LEU A 62 -2.01 1.44 -19.86
CA LEU A 62 -2.76 0.23 -19.54
C LEU A 62 -3.98 0.55 -18.64
N TRP A 63 -3.85 1.45 -17.66
CA TRP A 63 -4.99 1.90 -16.86
C TRP A 63 -6.08 2.53 -17.73
N ASN A 64 -5.71 3.44 -18.63
CA ASN A 64 -6.65 4.08 -19.55
C ASN A 64 -7.30 3.06 -20.49
N GLU A 65 -6.53 2.09 -20.99
CA GLU A 65 -7.07 1.01 -21.83
C GLU A 65 -8.10 0.15 -21.08
N ILE A 66 -7.90 -0.09 -19.78
CA ILE A 66 -8.80 -0.94 -18.99
C ILE A 66 -10.12 -0.21 -18.67
N LEU A 67 -10.08 1.06 -18.25
CA LEU A 67 -11.25 1.76 -17.70
C LEU A 67 -11.84 2.87 -18.57
N ASP A 68 -11.05 3.47 -19.47
CA ASP A 68 -11.50 4.55 -20.33
C ASP A 68 -12.20 5.69 -19.55
N GLU A 69 -13.48 6.04 -19.85
CA GLU A 69 -14.21 7.15 -19.26
C GLU A 69 -14.49 7.03 -17.75
N ASP A 70 -14.46 5.82 -17.20
CA ASP A 70 -14.64 5.57 -15.76
C ASP A 70 -13.39 5.84 -14.92
N PHE A 71 -12.30 6.30 -15.56
CA PHE A 71 -11.05 6.68 -14.91
C PHE A 71 -11.00 8.21 -14.75
N ILE A 72 -11.53 8.70 -13.63
CA ILE A 72 -11.74 10.13 -13.37
C ILE A 72 -10.53 10.80 -12.72
N LYS A 73 -10.32 12.08 -13.02
CA LYS A 73 -9.30 12.89 -12.35
C LYS A 73 -9.85 13.47 -11.03
N ARG A 74 -9.11 13.27 -9.93
CA ARG A 74 -9.52 13.75 -8.61
C ARG A 74 -8.44 14.65 -7.99
N PRO A 75 -8.83 15.71 -7.28
CA PRO A 75 -7.88 16.52 -6.51
C PRO A 75 -7.31 15.70 -5.37
N ARG A 76 -6.01 15.86 -5.12
CA ARG A 76 -5.33 15.24 -3.99
C ARG A 76 -5.36 16.18 -2.79
N LYS A 77 -6.08 15.77 -1.75
CA LYS A 77 -6.06 16.48 -0.48
C LYS A 77 -5.87 15.50 0.67
N SER A 78 -4.84 15.71 1.46
CA SER A 78 -4.61 14.95 2.68
C SER A 78 -3.94 15.82 3.73
N ARG A 79 -4.32 15.63 4.99
CA ARG A 79 -3.79 16.40 6.11
C ARG A 79 -3.48 15.46 7.28
N ILE A 80 -2.68 15.97 8.22
CA ILE A 80 -2.46 15.34 9.53
C ILE A 80 -3.47 15.92 10.51
N TYR A 81 -4.08 15.07 11.34
CA TYR A 81 -4.99 15.46 12.39
C TYR A 81 -4.38 15.18 13.77
N TYR A 82 -4.26 16.22 14.56
CA TYR A 82 -3.69 16.16 15.90
C TYR A 82 -4.33 17.21 16.81
N LYS A 83 -4.80 16.79 17.98
CA LYS A 83 -5.45 17.68 18.97
C LYS A 83 -6.55 18.56 18.36
N LYS A 84 -7.47 17.96 17.62
CA LYS A 84 -8.60 18.61 16.94
C LYS A 84 -8.22 19.72 15.94
N LYS A 85 -6.99 19.64 15.38
CA LYS A 85 -6.51 20.56 14.34
C LYS A 85 -5.96 19.83 13.15
N PHE A 86 -6.15 20.41 11.98
CA PHE A 86 -5.62 19.89 10.71
C PHE A 86 -4.30 20.60 10.37
N PHE A 87 -3.29 19.80 10.09
CA PHE A 87 -1.96 20.24 9.64
C PHE A 87 -1.76 19.81 8.19
N ASP A 88 -1.22 20.71 7.37
CA ASP A 88 -0.93 20.41 5.97
C ASP A 88 0.04 19.21 5.85
N TYR A 89 -0.18 18.40 4.82
CA TYR A 89 0.75 17.34 4.47
C TYR A 89 1.18 17.47 2.99
N PRO A 90 2.48 17.66 2.72
CA PRO A 90 3.61 17.76 3.67
C PRO A 90 3.47 18.93 4.65
N LEU A 91 4.13 18.78 5.82
CA LEU A 91 4.09 19.81 6.85
C LEU A 91 4.63 21.14 6.32
N LYS A 92 3.77 22.17 6.30
CA LYS A 92 4.17 23.55 6.00
C LYS A 92 4.51 24.30 7.29
N PRO A 93 5.70 24.92 7.41
CA PRO A 93 6.13 25.56 8.66
C PRO A 93 5.13 26.56 9.23
N ARG A 94 4.59 27.45 8.39
CA ARG A 94 3.61 28.46 8.83
C ARG A 94 2.34 27.82 9.39
N ASN A 95 1.78 26.82 8.70
CA ASN A 95 0.61 26.10 9.15
C ASN A 95 0.89 25.33 10.46
N ALA A 96 2.04 24.65 10.55
CA ALA A 96 2.43 23.92 11.75
C ALA A 96 2.60 24.86 12.97
N LEU A 97 3.34 25.97 12.81
CA LEU A 97 3.56 26.95 13.88
C LEU A 97 2.27 27.57 14.37
N PHE A 98 1.39 27.97 13.44
CA PHE A 98 0.10 28.59 13.81
C PHE A 98 -0.81 27.60 14.56
N ASN A 99 -0.90 26.37 14.08
CA ASN A 99 -1.77 25.36 14.70
C ASN A 99 -1.23 24.78 16.01
N LEU A 100 0.10 24.67 16.17
CA LEU A 100 0.71 24.29 17.46
C LEU A 100 0.60 25.40 18.50
N GLY A 101 0.58 26.66 18.07
CA GLY A 101 0.65 27.82 18.94
C GLY A 101 2.08 28.19 19.36
N VAL A 102 2.26 29.40 19.87
CA VAL A 102 3.58 30.02 20.12
C VAL A 102 4.42 29.18 21.10
N PHE A 103 3.82 28.73 22.20
CA PHE A 103 4.54 28.02 23.26
C PHE A 103 5.06 26.65 22.77
N GLU A 104 4.20 25.85 22.13
CA GLU A 104 4.58 24.53 21.61
C GLU A 104 5.59 24.66 20.48
N SER A 105 5.42 25.69 19.63
CA SER A 105 6.39 25.99 18.56
C SER A 105 7.76 26.36 19.09
N ALA A 106 7.83 27.17 20.15
CA ALA A 106 9.09 27.52 20.82
C ALA A 106 9.78 26.27 21.38
N LEU A 107 9.04 25.36 22.03
CA LEU A 107 9.57 24.08 22.52
C LEU A 107 10.09 23.20 21.39
N CYS A 108 9.42 23.15 20.25
CA CYS A 108 9.90 22.43 19.07
C CYS A 108 11.22 22.99 18.55
N VAL A 109 11.34 24.33 18.46
CA VAL A 109 12.59 24.99 18.04
C VAL A 109 13.72 24.73 19.01
N LEU A 110 13.49 24.88 20.32
CA LEU A 110 14.51 24.60 21.35
C LEU A 110 14.93 23.13 21.31
N SER A 111 14.00 22.20 21.16
CA SER A 111 14.30 20.78 21.02
C SER A 111 15.14 20.48 19.77
N TYR A 112 14.84 21.15 18.64
CA TYR A 112 15.61 21.04 17.42
C TYR A 112 17.04 21.59 17.61
N LEU A 113 17.21 22.77 18.19
CA LEU A 113 18.54 23.36 18.45
C LEU A 113 19.35 22.45 19.38
N LYS A 114 18.73 21.88 20.43
CA LYS A 114 19.39 20.90 21.31
C LYS A 114 19.85 19.66 20.52
N ALA A 115 19.00 19.09 19.66
CA ALA A 115 19.37 17.91 18.85
C ALA A 115 20.51 18.22 17.87
N ARG A 116 20.58 19.46 17.35
CA ARG A 116 21.68 19.90 16.45
C ARG A 116 22.99 20.13 17.23
N ALA A 117 22.93 20.64 18.45
CA ALA A 117 24.11 20.86 19.29
C ALA A 117 24.66 19.55 19.87
N PHE A 118 23.79 18.63 20.22
CA PHE A 118 24.11 17.36 20.91
C PHE A 118 23.44 16.17 20.18
N PRO A 119 23.84 15.86 18.92
CA PRO A 119 23.24 14.75 18.19
C PRO A 119 23.69 13.40 18.78
N VAL A 120 22.79 12.41 18.78
CA VAL A 120 23.16 11.03 19.04
C VAL A 120 24.08 10.54 17.91
N ARG A 121 25.31 10.20 18.26
CA ARG A 121 26.28 9.65 17.29
C ARG A 121 25.86 8.21 16.96
N ASN A 122 25.84 7.88 15.67
CA ASN A 122 25.40 6.57 15.16
C ASN A 122 24.02 6.16 15.71
N PRO A 123 22.94 6.82 15.27
CA PRO A 123 21.59 6.48 15.73
C PRO A 123 21.27 5.03 15.38
N ALA A 124 20.89 4.23 16.39
CA ALA A 124 20.58 2.82 16.24
C ALA A 124 19.13 2.57 15.78
N ASN A 125 18.22 3.50 16.03
CA ASN A 125 16.80 3.31 15.79
C ASN A 125 16.13 4.56 15.19
N PHE A 126 14.89 4.36 14.75
CA PHE A 126 14.05 5.39 14.14
C PHE A 126 13.89 6.63 15.03
N GLU A 127 13.63 6.45 16.31
CA GLU A 127 13.44 7.55 17.26
C GLU A 127 14.67 8.45 17.33
N GLN A 128 15.86 7.87 17.49
CA GLN A 128 17.12 8.62 17.55
C GLN A 128 17.41 9.31 16.22
N TRP A 129 17.21 8.62 15.10
CA TRP A 129 17.48 9.16 13.78
C TRP A 129 16.58 10.35 13.43
N VAL A 130 15.26 10.24 13.69
CA VAL A 130 14.31 11.35 13.43
C VAL A 130 14.52 12.49 14.42
N SER A 131 14.77 12.17 15.71
CA SER A 131 15.03 13.19 16.73
C SER A 131 16.28 14.02 16.44
N ASN A 132 17.34 13.42 15.90
CA ASN A 132 18.53 14.15 15.45
C ASN A 132 18.23 15.18 14.34
N ARG A 133 17.26 14.90 13.48
CA ARG A 133 16.90 15.74 12.33
C ARG A 133 15.88 16.81 12.64
N PHE A 134 14.90 16.49 13.49
CA PHE A 134 13.72 17.33 13.73
C PHE A 134 13.56 17.77 15.18
N GLY A 135 14.35 17.25 16.11
CA GLY A 135 14.18 17.42 17.55
C GLY A 135 13.15 16.44 18.13
N SER A 136 13.37 16.01 19.37
CA SER A 136 12.52 15.03 20.05
C SER A 136 11.08 15.49 20.24
N ARG A 137 10.83 16.83 20.35
CA ARG A 137 9.49 17.36 20.51
C ARG A 137 8.66 17.19 19.23
N LEU A 138 9.20 17.58 18.09
CA LEU A 138 8.52 17.43 16.81
C LEU A 138 8.37 15.96 16.41
N PHE A 139 9.37 15.12 16.73
CA PHE A 139 9.27 13.68 16.61
C PHE A 139 8.05 13.14 17.37
N SER A 140 7.88 13.50 18.64
CA SER A 140 6.78 12.99 19.48
C SER A 140 5.39 13.42 18.97
N ILE A 141 5.28 14.58 18.31
CA ILE A 141 4.01 15.10 17.80
C ILE A 141 3.65 14.47 16.43
N PHE A 142 4.60 14.47 15.49
CA PHE A 142 4.30 14.17 14.09
C PHE A 142 4.85 12.81 13.57
N PHE A 143 5.59 12.08 14.38
CA PHE A 143 6.14 10.80 13.94
C PHE A 143 5.77 9.64 14.85
N LYS A 144 5.95 9.81 16.17
CA LYS A 144 5.87 8.70 17.12
C LYS A 144 4.54 7.98 17.07
N SER A 145 3.44 8.67 17.41
CA SER A 145 2.12 8.05 17.55
C SER A 145 1.67 7.33 16.27
N TYR A 146 1.80 7.98 15.13
CA TYR A 146 1.39 7.41 13.85
C TYR A 146 2.26 6.22 13.45
N THR A 147 3.59 6.33 13.58
CA THR A 147 4.51 5.24 13.24
C THR A 147 4.26 4.00 14.11
N GLU A 148 4.07 4.19 15.42
CA GLU A 148 3.78 3.09 16.35
C GLU A 148 2.43 2.43 16.07
N LYS A 149 1.40 3.19 15.66
CA LYS A 149 0.11 2.63 15.20
C LYS A 149 0.29 1.77 13.95
N VAL A 150 0.99 2.30 12.93
CA VAL A 150 1.16 1.61 11.64
C VAL A 150 1.98 0.34 11.79
N TRP A 151 3.09 0.39 12.54
CA TRP A 151 4.03 -0.73 12.62
C TRP A 151 3.77 -1.67 13.79
N GLY A 152 2.96 -1.25 14.78
CA GLY A 152 2.62 -2.08 15.96
C GLY A 152 3.81 -2.35 16.88
N MET A 153 4.89 -1.55 16.75
CA MET A 153 6.11 -1.66 17.54
C MET A 153 6.59 -0.26 17.92
N LYS A 154 7.39 -0.16 18.98
CA LYS A 154 7.92 1.12 19.42
C LYS A 154 8.92 1.69 18.42
N CYS A 155 8.93 3.01 18.27
CA CYS A 155 9.91 3.68 17.41
C CYS A 155 11.38 3.41 17.81
N SER A 156 11.63 3.04 19.06
CA SER A 156 12.94 2.60 19.56
C SER A 156 13.36 1.20 19.10
N GLU A 157 12.44 0.41 18.56
CA GLU A 157 12.67 -0.97 18.07
C GLU A 157 12.79 -1.01 16.53
N ILE A 158 12.42 0.07 15.85
CA ILE A 158 12.53 0.19 14.39
C ILE A 158 13.96 0.62 14.03
N SER A 159 14.58 -0.03 13.04
CA SER A 159 15.93 0.29 12.57
C SER A 159 16.07 1.73 12.07
N ALA A 160 17.23 2.36 12.34
CA ALA A 160 17.56 3.68 11.79
C ALA A 160 17.70 3.67 10.26
N ASP A 161 18.16 2.57 9.67
CA ASP A 161 18.34 2.42 8.22
C ASP A 161 16.99 2.47 7.50
N TRP A 162 15.97 1.87 8.08
CA TRP A 162 14.61 1.97 7.58
C TRP A 162 14.11 3.42 7.54
N ALA A 163 14.39 4.19 8.61
CA ALA A 163 14.08 5.63 8.66
C ALA A 163 14.81 6.41 7.58
N ALA A 164 16.10 6.11 7.40
CA ALA A 164 16.95 6.78 6.41
C ALA A 164 16.46 6.57 4.98
N GLN A 165 15.93 5.38 4.67
CA GLN A 165 15.37 5.06 3.35
C GLN A 165 14.05 5.77 3.06
N ARG A 166 13.21 5.99 4.09
CA ARG A 166 11.82 6.52 3.94
C ARG A 166 11.69 8.03 4.12
N ILE A 167 12.62 8.67 4.85
CA ILE A 167 12.57 10.10 5.19
C ILE A 167 13.77 10.83 4.56
N LYS A 168 14.08 10.54 3.31
CA LYS A 168 15.10 11.29 2.55
C LYS A 168 14.54 12.67 2.13
N GLY A 169 15.42 13.66 2.03
CA GLY A 169 15.11 14.98 1.44
C GLY A 169 14.36 15.97 2.33
N LEU A 170 13.85 15.59 3.52
CA LEU A 170 13.21 16.53 4.45
C LEU A 170 14.26 17.24 5.33
N SER A 171 14.56 18.51 5.05
CA SER A 171 15.38 19.38 5.89
C SER A 171 14.52 20.46 6.57
N LEU A 172 14.41 20.38 7.90
CA LEU A 172 13.71 21.41 8.67
C LEU A 172 14.42 22.75 8.59
N TRP A 173 15.74 22.76 8.38
CA TRP A 173 16.53 23.98 8.31
C TRP A 173 16.19 24.83 7.10
N SER A 174 16.05 24.22 5.92
CA SER A 174 15.59 24.96 4.73
C SER A 174 14.17 25.51 4.92
N ALA A 175 13.29 24.73 5.55
CA ALA A 175 11.92 25.15 5.85
C ALA A 175 11.87 26.31 6.87
N VAL A 176 12.66 26.25 7.94
CA VAL A 176 12.76 27.31 8.96
C VAL A 176 13.44 28.56 8.38
N LYS A 177 14.52 28.41 7.62
CA LYS A 177 15.21 29.51 6.95
C LYS A 177 14.27 30.27 6.00
N ASN A 178 13.52 29.56 5.17
CA ASN A 178 12.56 30.17 4.25
C ASN A 178 11.37 30.84 4.99
N ALA A 179 10.97 30.32 6.15
CA ALA A 179 9.90 30.91 6.96
C ALA A 179 10.33 32.17 7.73
N VAL A 180 11.61 32.23 8.17
CA VAL A 180 12.15 33.33 9.01
C VAL A 180 12.75 34.45 8.15
N PHE A 181 13.43 34.11 7.07
CA PHE A 181 14.19 35.11 6.28
C PHE A 181 13.49 35.53 4.97
N GLY A 182 12.26 35.07 4.70
CA GLY A 182 11.49 35.45 3.51
C GLY A 182 12.12 34.92 2.20
N ALA A 183 11.30 34.61 1.25
CA ALA A 183 11.72 34.21 -0.11
C ALA A 183 12.24 35.43 -0.88
N GLY A 184 13.44 35.87 -0.53
CA GLY A 184 14.19 36.93 -1.24
C GLY A 184 15.56 36.40 -1.64
N GLY A 185 15.69 35.87 -2.86
CA GLY A 185 16.99 35.52 -3.41
C GLY A 185 17.03 34.12 -3.99
N SER A 186 17.00 34.07 -5.32
CA SER A 186 17.34 32.94 -6.14
C SER A 186 18.73 32.40 -5.80
N SER A 187 18.83 31.14 -5.50
CA SER A 187 19.79 30.18 -6.08
C SER A 187 19.89 28.89 -5.26
N GLY A 188 19.71 27.76 -5.90
CA GLY A 188 20.38 26.50 -5.55
C GLY A 188 19.98 25.77 -4.28
N GLY A 189 18.80 26.01 -3.70
CA GLY A 189 18.24 25.15 -2.63
C GLY A 189 17.32 24.10 -3.24
N GLU A 190 17.48 22.85 -2.85
CA GLU A 190 16.55 21.77 -3.17
C GLU A 190 15.12 22.26 -2.95
N VAL A 191 14.40 22.43 -4.04
CA VAL A 191 12.96 22.72 -4.02
C VAL A 191 12.32 21.54 -3.28
N ILE A 192 11.55 21.82 -2.24
CA ILE A 192 10.67 20.81 -1.65
C ILE A 192 9.80 20.35 -2.82
N LYS A 193 10.11 19.17 -3.36
CA LYS A 193 9.40 18.63 -4.50
C LYS A 193 7.92 18.58 -4.13
N THR A 194 7.11 19.28 -4.91
CA THR A 194 5.66 19.40 -4.65
C THR A 194 5.02 18.05 -4.91
N LEU A 195 4.26 17.57 -3.94
CA LEU A 195 3.39 16.42 -4.17
C LEU A 195 2.42 16.73 -5.32
N ILE A 196 2.02 15.69 -6.05
CA ILE A 196 1.02 15.83 -7.11
C ILE A 196 -0.25 16.48 -6.58
N ASP A 197 -0.82 17.41 -7.34
CA ASP A 197 -2.06 18.12 -6.98
C ASP A 197 -3.32 17.30 -7.31
N SER A 198 -3.21 16.30 -8.17
CA SER A 198 -4.30 15.44 -8.61
C SER A 198 -3.80 14.06 -8.99
N PHE A 199 -4.69 13.09 -8.94
CA PHE A 199 -4.44 11.70 -9.37
C PHE A 199 -5.66 11.18 -10.16
N HIS A 200 -5.47 10.07 -10.88
CA HIS A 200 -6.59 9.36 -11.48
C HIS A 200 -7.16 8.34 -10.50
N TYR A 201 -8.45 8.09 -10.64
CA TYR A 201 -9.15 7.18 -9.74
C TYR A 201 -10.37 6.56 -10.44
N PRO A 202 -10.58 5.24 -10.34
CA PRO A 202 -11.78 4.61 -10.89
C PRO A 202 -13.02 5.12 -10.16
N ARG A 203 -14.07 5.45 -10.91
CA ARG A 203 -15.29 6.10 -10.43
C ARG A 203 -15.91 5.44 -9.18
N LYS A 204 -15.88 4.11 -9.09
CA LYS A 204 -16.42 3.32 -7.96
C LYS A 204 -15.34 2.62 -7.14
N GLY A 205 -14.11 3.17 -7.14
CA GLY A 205 -12.98 2.62 -6.40
C GLY A 205 -12.09 1.70 -7.24
N PRO A 206 -10.88 1.37 -6.75
CA PRO A 206 -9.87 0.60 -7.48
C PRO A 206 -10.33 -0.80 -7.87
N GLY A 207 -11.25 -1.44 -7.14
CA GLY A 207 -11.85 -2.72 -7.51
C GLY A 207 -12.47 -2.70 -8.91
N MET A 208 -13.07 -1.59 -9.30
CA MET A 208 -13.66 -1.40 -10.63
C MET A 208 -12.63 -1.60 -11.77
N MET A 209 -11.36 -1.20 -11.57
CA MET A 209 -10.27 -1.44 -12.51
C MET A 209 -10.06 -2.94 -12.71
N TRP A 210 -10.00 -3.68 -11.62
CA TRP A 210 -9.65 -5.09 -11.64
C TRP A 210 -10.80 -5.97 -12.12
N GLU A 211 -12.03 -5.61 -11.80
CA GLU A 211 -13.22 -6.23 -12.37
C GLU A 211 -13.32 -6.00 -13.88
N SER A 212 -12.98 -4.78 -14.34
CA SER A 212 -12.95 -4.48 -15.78
C SER A 212 -11.85 -5.26 -16.50
N ALA A 213 -10.68 -5.37 -15.88
CA ALA A 213 -9.60 -6.23 -16.39
C ALA A 213 -10.06 -7.70 -16.49
N GLY A 214 -10.73 -8.21 -15.46
CA GLY A 214 -11.29 -9.56 -15.44
C GLY A 214 -12.25 -9.81 -16.61
N ARG A 215 -13.22 -8.94 -16.80
CA ARG A 215 -14.16 -9.05 -17.95
C ARG A 215 -13.45 -9.06 -19.31
N LYS A 216 -12.39 -8.27 -19.48
CA LYS A 216 -11.61 -8.25 -20.72
C LYS A 216 -10.79 -9.53 -20.90
N ILE A 217 -10.20 -10.07 -19.82
CA ILE A 217 -9.51 -11.37 -19.84
C ILE A 217 -10.45 -12.47 -20.34
N GLU A 218 -11.63 -12.57 -19.75
CA GLU A 218 -12.64 -13.58 -20.13
C GLU A 218 -13.12 -13.38 -21.58
N LYS A 219 -13.30 -12.15 -22.04
CA LYS A 219 -13.65 -11.82 -23.41
C LYS A 219 -12.61 -12.33 -24.41
N TRP A 220 -11.33 -12.41 -24.04
CA TRP A 220 -10.25 -12.93 -24.88
C TRP A 220 -9.98 -14.42 -24.66
N GLY A 221 -10.87 -15.12 -23.94
CA GLY A 221 -10.79 -16.58 -23.73
C GLY A 221 -9.97 -17.00 -22.51
N GLY A 222 -9.49 -16.06 -21.69
CA GLY A 222 -8.90 -16.39 -20.40
C GLY A 222 -9.98 -16.86 -19.40
N VAL A 223 -9.56 -17.60 -18.39
CA VAL A 223 -10.46 -18.19 -17.40
C VAL A 223 -10.13 -17.62 -16.02
N ILE A 224 -11.14 -17.20 -15.27
CA ILE A 224 -10.99 -16.76 -13.88
C ILE A 224 -11.78 -17.70 -12.97
N LYS A 225 -11.09 -18.28 -11.97
CA LYS A 225 -11.64 -19.18 -10.98
C LYS A 225 -11.63 -18.49 -9.61
N MET A 226 -12.79 -17.94 -9.24
CA MET A 226 -13.01 -17.32 -7.94
C MET A 226 -13.20 -18.37 -6.84
N GLY A 227 -12.82 -18.06 -5.60
CA GLY A 227 -12.89 -18.96 -4.47
C GLY A 227 -11.97 -20.17 -4.59
N GLN A 228 -10.93 -20.11 -5.41
CA GLN A 228 -9.98 -21.22 -5.57
C GLN A 228 -8.59 -20.83 -5.08
N GLU A 229 -8.22 -21.35 -3.93
CA GLU A 229 -6.90 -21.18 -3.33
C GLU A 229 -5.95 -22.25 -3.84
N ALA A 230 -4.82 -21.87 -4.42
CA ALA A 230 -3.77 -22.82 -4.79
C ALA A 230 -3.13 -23.42 -3.53
N VAL A 231 -3.12 -24.74 -3.42
CA VAL A 231 -2.66 -25.48 -2.23
C VAL A 231 -1.47 -26.39 -2.50
N ARG A 232 -1.22 -26.74 -3.77
CA ARG A 232 -0.08 -27.60 -4.15
C ARG A 232 0.41 -27.25 -5.55
N ILE A 233 1.72 -27.26 -5.74
CA ILE A 233 2.38 -27.06 -7.03
C ILE A 233 3.44 -28.13 -7.17
N SER A 234 3.25 -29.05 -8.11
CA SER A 234 4.16 -30.15 -8.37
C SER A 234 4.80 -29.98 -9.74
N LYS A 235 6.14 -30.16 -9.82
CA LYS A 235 6.84 -30.12 -11.10
C LYS A 235 6.52 -31.37 -11.91
N THR A 236 6.15 -31.20 -13.17
CA THR A 236 5.93 -32.25 -14.13
C THR A 236 7.11 -32.35 -15.12
N LYS A 237 7.02 -33.21 -16.11
CA LYS A 237 8.05 -33.33 -17.15
C LYS A 237 8.15 -32.04 -17.98
N ASP A 238 7.00 -31.43 -18.30
CA ASP A 238 6.88 -30.34 -19.27
C ASP A 238 6.39 -29.02 -18.66
N GLY A 239 6.24 -28.96 -17.33
CA GLY A 239 5.72 -27.77 -16.62
C GLY A 239 5.36 -28.05 -15.17
N TYR A 240 4.15 -27.69 -14.78
CA TYR A 240 3.65 -27.79 -13.41
C TYR A 240 2.20 -28.27 -13.37
N ASP A 241 1.87 -29.11 -12.38
CA ASP A 241 0.50 -29.38 -11.96
C ASP A 241 0.19 -28.51 -10.73
N VAL A 242 -0.78 -27.62 -10.87
CA VAL A 242 -1.25 -26.73 -9.80
C VAL A 242 -2.58 -27.24 -9.30
N VAL A 243 -2.63 -27.60 -8.02
CA VAL A 243 -3.89 -27.99 -7.36
C VAL A 243 -4.44 -26.81 -6.60
N SER A 244 -5.69 -26.46 -6.87
CA SER A 244 -6.45 -25.49 -6.07
C SER A 244 -7.53 -26.18 -5.27
N ARG A 245 -7.96 -25.52 -4.18
CA ARG A 245 -9.04 -25.98 -3.31
C ARG A 245 -10.12 -24.90 -3.21
N SER A 246 -11.39 -25.33 -3.38
CA SER A 246 -12.55 -24.47 -3.13
C SER A 246 -12.86 -24.35 -1.63
N PRO A 247 -13.67 -23.37 -1.19
CA PRO A 247 -14.15 -23.29 0.20
C PRO A 247 -14.88 -24.55 0.69
N GLY A 248 -15.47 -25.30 -0.21
CA GLY A 248 -16.10 -26.60 0.08
C GLY A 248 -15.12 -27.76 0.22
N GLY A 249 -13.82 -27.55 0.02
CA GLY A 249 -12.78 -28.57 0.12
C GLY A 249 -12.54 -29.39 -1.17
N GLU A 250 -13.25 -29.07 -2.25
CA GLU A 250 -13.05 -29.75 -3.55
C GLU A 250 -11.74 -29.30 -4.20
N GLU A 251 -10.96 -30.25 -4.71
CA GLU A 251 -9.68 -29.99 -5.38
C GLU A 251 -9.82 -30.03 -6.90
N PHE A 252 -9.11 -29.11 -7.56
CA PHE A 252 -9.08 -28.98 -9.01
C PHE A 252 -7.62 -28.94 -9.47
N HIS A 253 -7.33 -29.61 -10.60
CA HIS A 253 -5.99 -29.71 -11.19
C HIS A 253 -5.88 -28.81 -12.43
N TYR A 254 -4.74 -28.14 -12.55
CA TYR A 254 -4.41 -27.26 -13.67
C TYR A 254 -2.98 -27.52 -14.12
N GLU A 255 -2.82 -27.95 -15.35
CA GLU A 255 -1.51 -28.06 -15.99
C GLU A 255 -1.08 -26.71 -16.57
N ALA A 256 0.16 -26.32 -16.36
CA ALA A 256 0.70 -25.06 -16.84
C ALA A 256 2.20 -25.14 -17.14
N ASP A 257 2.64 -24.50 -18.24
CA ASP A 257 4.05 -24.32 -18.58
C ASP A 257 4.74 -23.34 -17.61
N PHE A 258 4.01 -22.31 -17.18
CA PHE A 258 4.47 -21.25 -16.28
C PHE A 258 3.45 -20.99 -15.18
N VAL A 259 3.93 -20.68 -13.98
CA VAL A 259 3.10 -20.25 -12.85
C VAL A 259 3.53 -18.86 -12.40
N ILE A 260 2.71 -17.84 -12.67
CA ILE A 260 2.91 -16.47 -12.17
C ILE A 260 2.16 -16.34 -10.85
N SER A 261 2.88 -16.07 -9.75
CA SER A 261 2.28 -16.01 -8.41
C SER A 261 2.39 -14.63 -7.79
N SER A 262 1.25 -14.04 -7.45
CA SER A 262 1.15 -12.85 -6.59
C SER A 262 0.72 -13.20 -5.16
N ALA A 263 0.51 -14.48 -4.86
CA ALA A 263 0.27 -14.98 -3.51
C ALA A 263 1.47 -14.67 -2.59
N PRO A 264 1.27 -14.53 -1.27
CA PRO A 264 2.38 -14.29 -0.37
C PRO A 264 3.46 -15.36 -0.53
N ILE A 265 4.72 -14.93 -0.67
CA ILE A 265 5.83 -15.82 -1.04
C ILE A 265 6.00 -16.99 -0.05
N ARG A 266 5.67 -16.78 1.23
CA ARG A 266 5.66 -17.82 2.26
C ARG A 266 4.69 -18.94 1.92
N GLU A 267 3.45 -18.60 1.58
CA GLU A 267 2.40 -19.56 1.19
C GLU A 267 2.73 -20.20 -0.15
N PHE A 268 3.26 -19.42 -1.09
CA PHE A 268 3.68 -19.93 -2.40
C PHE A 268 4.76 -21.01 -2.25
N VAL A 269 5.79 -20.77 -1.44
CA VAL A 269 6.83 -21.77 -1.13
C VAL A 269 6.25 -22.99 -0.42
N GLY A 270 5.27 -22.75 0.50
CA GLY A 270 4.58 -23.83 1.20
C GLY A 270 3.71 -24.74 0.33
N CYS A 271 3.35 -24.28 -0.88
CA CYS A 271 2.60 -25.09 -1.86
C CYS A 271 3.52 -26.02 -2.70
N LEU A 272 4.84 -25.85 -2.68
CA LEU A 272 5.76 -26.60 -3.53
C LEU A 272 5.89 -28.07 -3.11
N GLU A 273 5.75 -28.99 -4.05
CA GLU A 273 5.88 -30.43 -3.83
C GLU A 273 6.82 -31.05 -4.89
N PRO A 274 7.90 -31.76 -4.50
CA PRO A 274 8.32 -31.97 -3.10
C PRO A 274 8.72 -30.63 -2.42
N ALA A 275 8.59 -30.60 -1.08
CA ALA A 275 8.96 -29.42 -0.31
C ALA A 275 10.41 -29.00 -0.59
N PRO A 276 10.68 -27.69 -0.73
CA PRO A 276 12.05 -27.19 -0.88
C PRO A 276 12.94 -27.55 0.32
N PRO A 277 14.27 -27.43 0.18
CA PRO A 277 15.22 -27.66 1.28
C PRO A 277 14.84 -26.87 2.56
N ALA A 278 15.23 -27.39 3.73
CA ALA A 278 14.80 -26.85 5.02
C ALA A 278 15.24 -25.40 5.27
N ASP A 279 16.37 -24.97 4.74
CA ASP A 279 16.83 -23.58 4.77
C ASP A 279 15.93 -22.64 3.97
N VAL A 280 15.43 -23.06 2.80
CA VAL A 280 14.51 -22.30 1.96
C VAL A 280 13.12 -22.21 2.61
N THR A 281 12.59 -23.32 3.11
CA THR A 281 11.30 -23.32 3.84
C THR A 281 11.38 -22.54 5.13
N GLY A 282 12.52 -22.61 5.85
CA GLY A 282 12.80 -21.82 7.04
C GLY A 282 12.84 -20.32 6.75
N ALA A 283 13.55 -19.92 5.69
CA ALA A 283 13.61 -18.53 5.25
C ALA A 283 12.23 -17.98 4.85
N ALA A 284 11.44 -18.76 4.07
CA ALA A 284 10.08 -18.37 3.70
C ALA A 284 9.17 -18.20 4.93
N ASN A 285 9.19 -19.14 5.87
CA ASN A 285 8.37 -19.11 7.09
C ASN A 285 8.75 -17.98 8.06
N ALA A 286 9.99 -17.48 8.00
CA ALA A 286 10.43 -16.33 8.78
C ALA A 286 9.89 -14.99 8.25
N LEU A 287 9.39 -14.94 7.01
CA LEU A 287 8.79 -13.73 6.43
C LEU A 287 7.42 -13.46 7.05
N SER A 288 7.24 -12.29 7.63
CA SER A 288 6.03 -11.88 8.33
C SER A 288 5.30 -10.75 7.61
N TYR A 289 4.01 -10.60 7.92
CA TYR A 289 3.13 -9.62 7.31
C TYR A 289 2.34 -8.88 8.37
N ARG A 290 2.03 -7.63 8.09
CA ARG A 290 1.11 -6.81 8.85
C ARG A 290 -0.29 -6.93 8.25
N ASP A 291 -1.28 -7.14 9.07
CA ASP A 291 -2.68 -7.20 8.69
C ASP A 291 -3.32 -5.82 8.80
N PHE A 292 -4.47 -5.69 8.21
CA PHE A 292 -5.18 -4.43 8.09
C PHE A 292 -6.68 -4.66 8.29
N LEU A 293 -7.28 -3.76 9.05
CA LEU A 293 -8.71 -3.77 9.32
C LEU A 293 -9.26 -2.38 9.02
N ILE A 294 -10.37 -2.34 8.30
CA ILE A 294 -11.11 -1.11 8.07
C ILE A 294 -12.53 -1.26 8.60
N VAL A 295 -12.98 -0.26 9.36
CA VAL A 295 -14.37 -0.13 9.76
C VAL A 295 -14.99 0.98 8.91
N GLY A 296 -15.91 0.62 8.02
CA GLY A 296 -16.71 1.56 7.27
C GLY A 296 -17.84 2.10 8.15
N LEU A 297 -17.91 3.43 8.28
CA LEU A 297 -18.98 4.10 9.02
C LEU A 297 -19.81 4.96 8.07
N VAL A 298 -21.10 4.66 7.94
CA VAL A 298 -22.05 5.50 7.22
C VAL A 298 -22.54 6.61 8.13
N VAL A 299 -22.31 7.85 7.74
CA VAL A 299 -22.58 9.03 8.56
C VAL A 299 -23.47 10.02 7.84
N LYS A 300 -24.21 10.86 8.57
CA LYS A 300 -24.81 12.07 8.00
C LYS A 300 -23.71 13.01 7.54
N ASP A 301 -23.81 13.48 6.31
CA ASP A 301 -22.83 14.39 5.75
C ASP A 301 -22.95 15.78 6.39
N ARG A 302 -21.86 16.23 7.00
CA ARG A 302 -21.74 17.52 7.67
C ARG A 302 -20.66 18.41 7.07
N ASP A 303 -20.07 17.99 5.95
CA ASP A 303 -18.97 18.71 5.30
C ASP A 303 -17.83 19.11 6.26
N ILE A 304 -17.50 18.22 7.23
CA ILE A 304 -16.50 18.51 8.27
C ILE A 304 -15.10 18.61 7.66
N PHE A 305 -14.79 17.76 6.70
CA PHE A 305 -13.54 17.80 5.94
C PHE A 305 -13.73 17.18 4.55
N ASP A 306 -12.97 17.69 3.60
CA ASP A 306 -12.99 17.31 2.19
C ASP A 306 -11.69 16.63 1.73
N ASP A 307 -10.86 16.19 2.68
CA ASP A 307 -9.66 15.40 2.39
C ASP A 307 -10.07 14.03 1.85
N ASN A 308 -9.27 13.48 0.92
CA ASN A 308 -9.44 12.08 0.51
C ASN A 308 -9.11 11.16 1.69
N TRP A 309 -8.08 11.49 2.46
CA TRP A 309 -7.74 10.82 3.72
C TRP A 309 -7.07 11.75 4.72
N VAL A 310 -7.17 11.40 5.99
CA VAL A 310 -6.55 12.13 7.10
C VAL A 310 -5.69 11.18 7.92
N TYR A 311 -4.44 11.56 8.19
CA TYR A 311 -3.54 10.81 9.07
C TYR A 311 -3.80 11.17 10.53
N ILE A 312 -4.12 10.21 11.39
CA ILE A 312 -4.50 10.44 12.78
C ILE A 312 -3.31 10.26 13.70
N HIS A 313 -2.70 11.37 14.09
CA HIS A 313 -1.56 11.42 15.00
C HIS A 313 -1.96 11.55 16.47
N ASP A 314 -3.26 11.66 16.75
CA ASP A 314 -3.77 11.76 18.12
C ASP A 314 -3.57 10.43 18.86
N PRO A 315 -2.85 10.43 20.01
CA PRO A 315 -2.58 9.20 20.76
C PRO A 315 -3.78 8.70 21.56
N SER A 316 -4.86 9.48 21.68
CA SER A 316 -6.06 9.10 22.45
C SER A 316 -6.93 8.05 21.74
N VAL A 317 -6.68 7.79 20.46
CA VAL A 317 -7.43 6.87 19.62
C VAL A 317 -6.50 5.85 18.94
N LYS A 318 -7.04 4.67 18.59
CA LYS A 318 -6.28 3.61 17.90
C LYS A 318 -6.27 3.78 16.39
N VAL A 319 -7.31 4.39 15.82
CA VAL A 319 -7.39 4.63 14.37
C VAL A 319 -6.13 5.36 13.88
N GLY A 320 -5.52 4.84 12.81
CA GLY A 320 -4.31 5.41 12.22
C GLY A 320 -4.61 6.37 11.08
N ARG A 321 -5.62 6.08 10.27
CA ARG A 321 -6.01 6.90 9.12
C ARG A 321 -7.51 6.83 8.91
N ILE A 322 -8.10 7.91 8.41
CA ILE A 322 -9.52 7.97 8.06
C ILE A 322 -9.62 8.29 6.57
N GLN A 323 -10.27 7.42 5.80
CA GLN A 323 -10.66 7.66 4.41
C GLN A 323 -12.00 8.37 4.35
N ASN A 324 -12.17 9.30 3.41
CA ASN A 324 -13.44 9.93 3.11
C ASN A 324 -13.85 9.53 1.68
N PHE A 325 -14.66 8.47 1.56
CA PHE A 325 -14.95 7.88 0.25
C PHE A 325 -15.69 8.81 -0.69
N LYS A 326 -16.53 9.71 -0.19
CA LYS A 326 -17.17 10.75 -1.01
C LYS A 326 -16.14 11.68 -1.65
N SER A 327 -15.04 12.00 -0.95
CA SER A 327 -13.97 12.83 -1.50
C SER A 327 -13.10 12.09 -2.51
N TRP A 328 -12.96 10.77 -2.40
CA TRP A 328 -12.33 9.96 -3.44
C TRP A 328 -13.16 9.95 -4.72
N SER A 329 -14.44 9.64 -4.61
CA SER A 329 -15.43 9.78 -5.68
C SER A 329 -16.83 9.91 -5.11
N PRO A 330 -17.63 10.89 -5.55
CA PRO A 330 -19.03 10.99 -5.13
C PRO A 330 -19.85 9.73 -5.44
N ASP A 331 -19.49 9.00 -6.51
CA ASP A 331 -20.20 7.78 -6.94
C ASP A 331 -19.96 6.57 -6.00
N MET A 332 -19.03 6.69 -5.04
CA MET A 332 -18.86 5.69 -3.99
C MET A 332 -19.91 5.80 -2.87
N VAL A 333 -20.63 6.92 -2.80
CA VAL A 333 -21.65 7.18 -1.78
C VAL A 333 -22.99 7.40 -2.47
N PRO A 334 -23.87 6.37 -2.53
CA PRO A 334 -25.10 6.42 -3.35
C PRO A 334 -26.21 7.29 -2.75
N GLU A 335 -26.18 7.58 -1.44
CA GLU A 335 -27.25 8.27 -0.75
C GLU A 335 -26.92 9.77 -0.54
N ALA A 336 -27.82 10.65 -1.05
CA ALA A 336 -27.70 12.08 -0.81
C ALA A 336 -27.79 12.41 0.69
N GLY A 337 -26.97 13.35 1.17
CA GLY A 337 -26.92 13.76 2.58
C GLY A 337 -26.18 12.77 3.50
N LYS A 338 -25.57 11.72 2.93
CA LYS A 338 -24.70 10.81 3.65
C LYS A 338 -23.27 10.88 3.14
N ASN A 339 -22.36 10.37 3.96
CA ASN A 339 -20.97 10.11 3.63
C ASN A 339 -20.58 8.72 4.17
N CYS A 340 -19.46 8.19 3.71
CA CYS A 340 -18.87 6.97 4.25
C CYS A 340 -17.41 7.24 4.61
N TYR A 341 -17.05 6.98 5.86
CA TYR A 341 -15.69 7.07 6.35
C TYR A 341 -15.11 5.70 6.59
N GLY A 342 -13.90 5.45 6.09
CA GLY A 342 -13.14 4.23 6.36
C GLY A 342 -12.14 4.46 7.49
N MET A 343 -12.41 3.89 8.67
CA MET A 343 -11.55 3.95 9.84
C MET A 343 -10.51 2.83 9.77
N GLU A 344 -9.24 3.16 9.57
CA GLU A 344 -8.17 2.19 9.34
C GLU A 344 -7.41 1.83 10.61
N TYR A 345 -7.33 0.54 10.87
CA TYR A 345 -6.58 -0.05 11.99
C TYR A 345 -5.53 -1.01 11.48
N PHE A 346 -4.29 -0.82 11.92
CA PHE A 346 -3.17 -1.70 11.60
C PHE A 346 -2.99 -2.72 12.73
N CYS A 347 -3.05 -3.99 12.42
CA CYS A 347 -3.08 -5.07 13.39
C CYS A 347 -2.28 -6.28 12.93
N PHE A 348 -2.18 -7.28 13.78
CA PHE A 348 -1.71 -8.62 13.43
C PHE A 348 -2.85 -9.62 13.63
N GLU A 349 -2.88 -10.66 12.82
CA GLU A 349 -3.78 -11.80 13.04
C GLU A 349 -3.55 -12.35 14.44
N GLY A 350 -4.61 -12.44 15.23
CA GLY A 350 -4.56 -12.92 16.61
C GLY A 350 -4.37 -11.83 17.68
N ASP A 351 -4.14 -10.55 17.32
CA ASP A 351 -4.21 -9.49 18.31
C ASP A 351 -5.66 -9.15 18.72
N GLY A 352 -5.81 -8.42 19.85
CA GLY A 352 -7.13 -8.18 20.44
C GLY A 352 -8.07 -7.39 19.52
N ILE A 353 -7.54 -6.50 18.65
CA ILE A 353 -8.38 -5.71 17.73
C ILE A 353 -8.82 -6.57 16.53
N TRP A 354 -7.94 -7.45 16.04
CA TRP A 354 -8.27 -8.38 14.95
C TRP A 354 -9.35 -9.38 15.34
N ALA A 355 -9.28 -9.89 16.59
CA ALA A 355 -10.16 -10.91 17.11
C ALA A 355 -11.50 -10.36 17.65
N SER A 356 -11.66 -9.02 17.74
CA SER A 356 -12.89 -8.40 18.24
C SER A 356 -14.08 -8.68 17.31
N ALA A 357 -15.28 -8.75 17.88
CA ALA A 357 -16.52 -8.84 17.11
C ALA A 357 -16.76 -7.57 16.28
N ASP A 358 -17.47 -7.69 15.18
CA ASP A 358 -17.71 -6.57 14.26
C ASP A 358 -18.49 -5.45 14.95
N GLU A 359 -19.44 -5.77 15.79
CA GLU A 359 -20.21 -4.80 16.56
C GLU A 359 -19.33 -3.99 17.51
N ASP A 360 -18.38 -4.64 18.18
CA ASP A 360 -17.42 -3.96 19.08
C ASP A 360 -16.46 -3.04 18.30
N LEU A 361 -16.04 -3.46 17.11
CA LEU A 361 -15.20 -2.64 16.23
C LEU A 361 -15.97 -1.44 15.68
N ILE A 362 -17.23 -1.60 15.27
CA ILE A 362 -18.08 -0.51 14.81
C ILE A 362 -18.31 0.49 15.96
N LYS A 363 -18.56 0.00 17.18
CA LYS A 363 -18.69 0.83 18.36
C LYS A 363 -17.41 1.61 18.66
N LEU A 364 -16.26 0.93 18.71
CA LEU A 364 -14.95 1.56 18.90
C LEU A 364 -14.70 2.66 17.88
N ALA A 365 -14.87 2.35 16.59
CA ALA A 365 -14.65 3.31 15.50
C ALA A 365 -15.59 4.53 15.61
N SER A 366 -16.84 4.31 16.00
CA SER A 366 -17.83 5.37 16.21
C SER A 366 -17.44 6.28 17.37
N GLU A 367 -17.05 5.71 18.51
CA GLU A 367 -16.58 6.45 19.68
C GLU A 367 -15.31 7.27 19.36
N GLU A 368 -14.37 6.71 18.62
CA GLU A 368 -13.15 7.39 18.19
C GLU A 368 -13.44 8.54 17.23
N LEU A 369 -14.33 8.34 16.25
CA LEU A 369 -14.72 9.40 15.30
C LEU A 369 -15.38 10.58 16.01
N VAL A 370 -16.24 10.33 17.01
CA VAL A 370 -16.86 11.36 17.86
C VAL A 370 -15.81 12.02 18.77
N THR A 371 -14.92 11.26 19.40
CA THR A 371 -13.82 11.78 20.24
C THR A 371 -12.92 12.74 19.47
N LEU A 372 -12.61 12.41 18.23
CA LEU A 372 -11.87 13.29 17.33
C LEU A 372 -12.68 14.55 16.95
N GLY A 373 -14.00 14.56 17.11
CA GLY A 373 -14.88 15.65 16.68
C GLY A 373 -15.11 15.66 15.16
N LEU A 374 -14.91 14.52 14.51
CA LEU A 374 -15.13 14.33 13.05
C LEU A 374 -16.52 13.76 12.74
N ALA A 375 -17.31 13.46 13.75
CA ALA A 375 -18.76 13.23 13.72
C ALA A 375 -19.37 13.68 15.02
N ARG A 376 -20.69 13.86 15.03
CA ARG A 376 -21.47 14.08 16.27
C ARG A 376 -22.10 12.77 16.70
N GLU A 377 -22.42 12.67 17.99
CA GLU A 377 -23.24 11.58 18.48
C GLU A 377 -24.59 11.56 17.73
N GLY A 378 -25.00 10.38 17.25
CA GLY A 378 -26.21 10.21 16.44
C GLY A 378 -26.11 10.57 14.95
N ASP A 379 -24.93 11.00 14.46
CA ASP A 379 -24.70 11.16 13.01
C ASP A 379 -24.30 9.81 12.34
N ILE A 380 -23.77 8.87 13.11
CA ILE A 380 -23.39 7.53 12.60
C ILE A 380 -24.64 6.69 12.52
N THR A 381 -24.99 6.22 11.33
CA THR A 381 -26.27 5.52 11.04
C THR A 381 -26.09 4.06 10.74
N ASP A 382 -24.91 3.62 10.34
CA ASP A 382 -24.61 2.22 9.99
C ASP A 382 -23.09 1.99 9.99
N GLY A 383 -22.65 0.73 10.01
CA GLY A 383 -21.25 0.37 9.93
C GLY A 383 -21.02 -1.06 9.50
N PHE A 384 -19.82 -1.35 9.03
CA PHE A 384 -19.37 -2.69 8.62
C PHE A 384 -17.87 -2.82 8.80
N VAL A 385 -17.38 -4.05 8.82
CA VAL A 385 -15.96 -4.36 9.04
C VAL A 385 -15.42 -5.16 7.88
N VAL A 386 -14.23 -4.80 7.42
CA VAL A 386 -13.46 -5.56 6.44
C VAL A 386 -12.10 -5.89 7.02
N ARG A 387 -11.76 -7.17 7.08
CA ARG A 387 -10.43 -7.64 7.50
C ARG A 387 -9.62 -8.04 6.28
N GLN A 388 -8.41 -7.53 6.17
CA GLN A 388 -7.47 -7.88 5.12
C GLN A 388 -6.19 -8.45 5.71
N LYS A 389 -5.99 -9.74 5.53
CA LYS A 389 -4.73 -10.41 5.91
C LYS A 389 -3.59 -9.99 4.98
N LYS A 390 -2.38 -9.94 5.54
CA LYS A 390 -1.12 -9.77 4.79
C LYS A 390 -1.10 -8.54 3.88
N ALA A 391 -1.59 -7.42 4.41
CA ALA A 391 -1.65 -6.17 3.65
C ALA A 391 -0.27 -5.57 3.37
N TYR A 392 0.67 -5.74 4.30
CA TYR A 392 2.02 -5.17 4.20
C TYR A 392 3.09 -6.20 4.58
N PRO A 393 4.15 -6.39 3.76
CA PRO A 393 5.32 -7.14 4.17
C PRO A 393 6.04 -6.41 5.32
N VAL A 394 6.48 -7.15 6.33
CA VAL A 394 7.24 -6.60 7.45
C VAL A 394 8.73 -6.70 7.12
N TYR A 395 9.46 -5.61 7.34
CA TYR A 395 10.89 -5.51 7.09
C TYR A 395 11.63 -5.54 8.43
N ASP A 396 11.89 -6.73 8.93
CA ASP A 396 12.77 -6.96 10.07
C ASP A 396 14.26 -6.98 9.63
N ASP A 397 15.16 -7.26 10.54
CA ASP A 397 16.60 -7.27 10.31
C ASP A 397 17.08 -8.42 9.41
N LYS A 398 16.27 -9.46 9.20
CA LYS A 398 16.60 -10.67 8.42
C LYS A 398 15.81 -10.81 7.11
N TYR A 399 14.83 -9.94 6.89
CA TYR A 399 13.93 -10.13 5.74
C TYR A 399 14.67 -10.19 4.40
N ALA A 400 15.71 -9.38 4.22
CA ALA A 400 16.45 -9.29 2.97
C ALA A 400 17.19 -10.60 2.65
N ASP A 401 17.84 -11.20 3.64
CA ASP A 401 18.54 -12.48 3.51
C ASP A 401 17.55 -13.62 3.26
N ASN A 402 16.41 -13.61 3.97
CA ASN A 402 15.35 -14.60 3.79
C ASN A 402 14.74 -14.53 2.38
N VAL A 403 14.44 -13.33 1.88
CA VAL A 403 13.94 -13.14 0.51
C VAL A 403 14.95 -13.61 -0.52
N GLU A 404 16.25 -13.28 -0.36
CA GLU A 404 17.29 -13.68 -1.30
C GLU A 404 17.48 -15.21 -1.32
N THR A 405 17.41 -15.87 -0.16
CA THR A 405 17.47 -17.34 -0.06
C THR A 405 16.34 -17.99 -0.87
N VAL A 406 15.11 -17.51 -0.71
CA VAL A 406 13.95 -18.01 -1.45
C VAL A 406 14.08 -17.71 -2.94
N ARG A 407 14.47 -16.48 -3.30
CA ARG A 407 14.66 -16.07 -4.70
C ARG A 407 15.67 -16.94 -5.42
N ALA A 408 16.84 -17.16 -4.83
CA ALA A 408 17.90 -18.00 -5.40
C ALA A 408 17.43 -19.44 -5.60
N ALA A 409 16.70 -20.02 -4.65
CA ALA A 409 16.15 -21.36 -4.76
C ALA A 409 15.12 -21.48 -5.88
N LEU A 410 14.20 -20.52 -6.00
CA LEU A 410 13.20 -20.50 -7.07
C LEU A 410 13.87 -20.39 -8.45
N ALA A 411 14.82 -19.48 -8.61
CA ALA A 411 15.54 -19.30 -9.87
C ALA A 411 16.35 -20.54 -10.28
N GLY A 412 17.00 -21.20 -9.33
CA GLY A 412 17.86 -22.37 -9.60
C GLY A 412 17.12 -23.69 -9.79
N SER A 413 16.02 -23.91 -9.06
CA SER A 413 15.38 -25.23 -8.97
C SER A 413 13.99 -25.30 -9.60
N TYR A 414 13.33 -24.15 -9.80
CA TYR A 414 11.93 -24.09 -10.25
C TYR A 414 11.76 -23.14 -11.45
N PRO A 415 12.41 -23.41 -12.61
CA PRO A 415 12.25 -22.57 -13.80
C PRO A 415 10.79 -22.52 -14.23
N GLY A 416 10.28 -21.32 -14.50
CA GLY A 416 8.87 -21.11 -14.86
C GLY A 416 7.96 -20.76 -13.68
N LEU A 417 8.43 -20.81 -12.42
CA LEU A 417 7.75 -20.22 -11.27
C LEU A 417 8.17 -18.77 -11.10
N CYS A 418 7.24 -17.84 -11.29
CA CYS A 418 7.49 -16.41 -11.37
C CYS A 418 6.75 -15.66 -10.25
N PRO A 419 7.37 -15.37 -9.11
CA PRO A 419 6.75 -14.50 -8.09
C PRO A 419 6.72 -13.05 -8.56
N VAL A 420 5.56 -12.38 -8.39
CA VAL A 420 5.32 -10.99 -8.82
C VAL A 420 4.54 -10.20 -7.76
N GLY A 421 4.57 -8.89 -7.87
CA GLY A 421 3.74 -8.00 -7.05
C GLY A 421 4.28 -7.74 -5.66
N ARG A 422 3.40 -7.31 -4.74
CA ARG A 422 3.77 -6.96 -3.38
C ARG A 422 4.11 -8.19 -2.54
N ASN A 423 3.15 -9.08 -2.41
CA ASN A 423 3.25 -10.21 -1.50
C ASN A 423 4.05 -11.37 -2.11
N GLY A 424 3.95 -11.58 -3.44
CA GLY A 424 4.71 -12.60 -4.14
C GLY A 424 6.23 -12.36 -4.13
N MET A 425 6.64 -11.10 -3.98
CA MET A 425 8.06 -10.73 -3.89
C MET A 425 8.47 -10.27 -2.48
N HIS A 426 7.57 -10.29 -1.51
CA HIS A 426 7.75 -9.72 -0.16
C HIS A 426 8.34 -8.30 -0.22
N LYS A 427 7.81 -7.46 -1.11
CA LYS A 427 8.32 -6.12 -1.41
C LYS A 427 7.20 -5.10 -1.34
N TYR A 428 7.46 -3.92 -0.73
CA TYR A 428 6.45 -2.87 -0.59
C TYR A 428 6.18 -2.19 -1.93
N ASN A 429 5.57 -2.92 -2.84
CA ASN A 429 5.16 -2.44 -4.15
C ASN A 429 3.78 -1.76 -4.08
N ASN A 430 3.66 -0.57 -4.66
CA ASN A 430 2.35 0.03 -4.97
C ASN A 430 1.74 -0.68 -6.19
N GLN A 431 0.52 -0.31 -6.59
CA GLN A 431 -0.18 -0.96 -7.71
C GLN A 431 0.64 -0.94 -9.01
N ASP A 432 1.20 0.21 -9.36
CA ASP A 432 2.03 0.40 -10.56
C ASP A 432 3.29 -0.46 -10.54
N HIS A 433 3.98 -0.53 -9.41
CA HIS A 433 5.13 -1.44 -9.27
C HIS A 433 4.70 -2.91 -9.38
N ALA A 434 3.57 -3.28 -8.76
CA ALA A 434 3.04 -4.64 -8.86
C ALA A 434 2.68 -5.00 -10.32
N MET A 435 2.06 -4.08 -11.05
CA MET A 435 1.78 -4.21 -12.49
C MET A 435 3.08 -4.31 -13.29
N MET A 436 4.07 -3.45 -13.03
CA MET A 436 5.35 -3.48 -13.74
C MET A 436 6.07 -4.81 -13.56
N THR A 437 6.08 -5.39 -12.35
CA THR A 437 6.67 -6.73 -12.14
C THR A 437 6.00 -7.78 -13.03
N ALA A 438 4.68 -7.71 -13.19
CA ALA A 438 3.93 -8.63 -14.04
C ALA A 438 4.17 -8.37 -15.53
N MET A 439 4.24 -7.11 -15.97
CA MET A 439 4.52 -6.74 -17.36
C MET A 439 5.87 -7.29 -17.80
N LEU A 440 6.93 -7.06 -17.01
CA LEU A 440 8.28 -7.56 -17.31
C LEU A 440 8.37 -9.09 -17.27
N THR A 441 7.65 -9.74 -16.35
CA THR A 441 7.57 -11.20 -16.31
C THR A 441 6.93 -11.76 -17.58
N VAL A 442 5.84 -11.15 -18.04
CA VAL A 442 5.18 -11.55 -19.29
C VAL A 442 6.10 -11.35 -20.48
N GLU A 443 6.86 -10.25 -20.53
CA GLU A 443 7.83 -10.03 -21.61
C GLU A 443 8.95 -11.09 -21.60
N ASN A 444 9.48 -11.44 -20.42
CA ASN A 444 10.48 -12.51 -20.29
C ASN A 444 9.92 -13.85 -20.80
N ILE A 445 8.71 -14.23 -20.39
CA ILE A 445 8.05 -15.48 -20.82
C ILE A 445 7.89 -15.50 -22.35
N LEU A 446 7.36 -14.42 -22.93
CA LEU A 446 7.13 -14.34 -24.38
C LEU A 446 8.42 -14.29 -25.20
N ALA A 447 9.50 -13.74 -24.62
CA ALA A 447 10.83 -13.75 -25.24
C ALA A 447 11.57 -15.09 -25.09
N GLY A 448 11.08 -16.00 -24.24
CA GLY A 448 11.73 -17.28 -23.92
C GLY A 448 13.09 -17.12 -23.20
N LYS A 449 13.34 -15.96 -22.59
CA LYS A 449 14.57 -15.65 -21.84
C LYS A 449 14.36 -14.47 -20.89
N ASP A 450 15.20 -14.33 -19.88
CA ASP A 450 15.21 -13.22 -18.95
C ASP A 450 15.80 -11.96 -19.63
N VAL A 451 14.93 -11.12 -20.21
CA VAL A 451 15.29 -9.81 -20.77
C VAL A 451 15.40 -8.77 -19.67
N TYR A 452 14.61 -8.90 -18.62
CA TYR A 452 14.52 -7.97 -17.48
C TYR A 452 14.70 -8.69 -16.16
N ASP A 453 15.46 -8.08 -15.26
CA ASP A 453 15.48 -8.48 -13.86
C ASP A 453 14.28 -7.85 -13.12
N VAL A 454 13.22 -8.64 -12.97
CA VAL A 454 11.95 -8.21 -12.33
C VAL A 454 12.15 -7.76 -10.88
N TRP A 455 13.17 -8.31 -10.19
CA TRP A 455 13.47 -7.95 -8.81
C TRP A 455 14.06 -6.55 -8.65
N LYS A 456 14.49 -5.92 -9.74
CA LYS A 456 14.97 -4.52 -9.75
C LYS A 456 13.85 -3.48 -9.80
N VAL A 457 12.60 -3.86 -10.01
CA VAL A 457 11.46 -2.94 -9.90
C VAL A 457 11.39 -2.38 -8.49
N ASN A 458 11.22 -1.05 -8.36
CA ASN A 458 11.12 -0.36 -7.08
C ASN A 458 12.32 -0.63 -6.14
N GLN A 459 13.54 -0.55 -6.67
CA GLN A 459 14.76 -0.58 -5.85
C GLN A 459 15.09 0.79 -5.26
N ASP A 460 14.69 1.87 -5.95
CA ASP A 460 14.93 3.22 -5.49
C ASP A 460 13.98 3.54 -4.34
N ALA A 461 14.57 3.83 -3.18
CA ALA A 461 13.84 4.18 -1.95
C ALA A 461 13.03 5.49 -2.07
N GLU A 462 13.02 6.13 -3.23
CA GLU A 462 12.44 7.45 -3.51
C GLU A 462 11.11 7.37 -4.28
N TYR A 463 10.23 6.42 -3.95
CA TYR A 463 8.86 6.59 -4.38
C TYR A 463 8.16 7.62 -3.50
N ILE A 464 8.62 8.86 -3.60
CA ILE A 464 7.87 10.04 -3.20
C ILE A 464 7.01 10.40 -4.42
N GLU A 465 5.75 10.77 -4.19
CA GLU A 465 4.83 11.29 -5.21
C GLU A 465 5.30 12.66 -5.68
N GLU A 466 6.34 12.69 -6.48
CA GLU A 466 6.88 13.89 -7.06
C GLU A 466 6.38 14.05 -8.48
N ALA A 467 6.00 15.28 -8.84
CA ALA A 467 5.71 15.63 -10.21
C ALA A 467 6.94 15.32 -11.08
N ARG A 468 6.73 14.74 -12.27
CA ARG A 468 7.82 14.50 -13.25
C ARG A 468 8.50 15.81 -13.61
N ASP A 469 9.82 15.82 -13.61
CA ASP A 469 10.58 16.72 -14.47
C ASP A 469 10.34 16.28 -15.93
N SER A 470 9.96 17.21 -16.79
CA SER A 470 9.44 16.98 -18.14
C SER A 470 10.40 16.31 -19.15
N ASP A 471 11.57 15.83 -18.72
CA ASP A 471 12.63 15.35 -19.60
C ASP A 471 13.05 13.88 -19.44
N SER A 472 12.41 13.10 -18.55
CA SER A 472 12.67 11.66 -18.40
C SER A 472 11.53 10.83 -18.97
N GLY A 473 11.37 10.81 -20.28
CA GLY A 473 10.53 9.82 -20.96
C GLY A 473 11.26 8.48 -20.99
N GLY A 474 10.77 7.46 -20.28
CA GLY A 474 11.34 6.13 -20.35
C GLY A 474 10.88 5.23 -19.21
N ARG A 475 10.97 3.95 -19.42
CA ARG A 475 10.82 2.92 -18.38
C ARG A 475 11.83 3.15 -17.27
N ASP A 476 11.37 3.41 -16.04
CA ASP A 476 12.22 3.41 -14.83
C ASP A 476 12.62 1.97 -14.41
N VAL A 477 12.97 1.12 -15.37
CA VAL A 477 13.39 -0.27 -15.12
C VAL A 477 14.68 -0.56 -15.86
N PRO A 478 15.76 -0.92 -15.16
CA PRO A 478 17.02 -1.26 -15.80
C PRO A 478 16.89 -2.51 -16.66
N LYS A 479 17.37 -2.45 -17.90
CA LYS A 479 17.60 -3.65 -18.71
C LYS A 479 18.70 -4.48 -18.06
N THR A 480 18.56 -5.80 -18.08
CA THR A 480 19.72 -6.70 -17.82
C THR A 480 20.79 -6.41 -18.88
N ALA A 481 22.03 -6.25 -18.44
CA ALA A 481 23.16 -6.11 -19.33
C ALA A 481 23.41 -7.43 -20.09
#